data_eab0c826e4e2631f8078690bc43e62ba
#
_entry.id   eab0c826e4e2631f8078690bc43e62ba
#
_cell.length_a   1.000
_cell.length_b   1.000
_cell.length_c   1.000
_cell.angle_alpha   90.00
_cell.angle_beta   90.00
_cell.angle_gamma   90.00
#
_symmetry.space_group_name_H-M   'P 1'
#
loop_
_entity.id
_entity.type
_entity.pdbx_description
1 polymer ?
#
loop_
_entity_poly.entity_id
_entity_poly.type
_entity_poly.pdbx_seq_one_letter_code
_entity_poly.pdbx_strand_id
1 'polypeptide(L)'
;MNYWLMKSEPSECSGDDAFDAPKRTVPWVGVRNYQARNFMRDAMRVGDGVLFYHSSCAEPGIVGLAEVASAPYLDPTQFDAKSPYFDAKSKPDEPRWLLVDVQVVRKTRNLTLPELRADAALEDLVVLRKGNRLSITPVEPQHLRRILKVLDAGG
;
A
#
# COMPACT_ATOMS: atom_id res chain seq x y z
N MET A 1 4.04 4.62 16.27
CA MET A 1 3.93 3.80 15.06
C MET A 1 2.70 4.24 14.27
N ASN A 2 2.87 4.45 12.98
CA ASN A 2 1.77 4.77 12.07
C ASN A 2 1.32 3.52 11.33
N TYR A 3 0.11 3.57 10.79
CA TYR A 3 -0.47 2.48 10.00
C TYR A 3 -0.95 3.02 8.67
N TRP A 4 -0.74 2.25 7.60
CA TRP A 4 -0.99 2.67 6.23
C TRP A 4 -1.76 1.60 5.48
N LEU A 5 -2.60 2.02 4.54
CA LEU A 5 -3.17 1.12 3.54
C LEU A 5 -2.48 1.46 2.22
N MET A 6 -1.85 0.46 1.60
CA MET A 6 -1.11 0.65 0.35
C MET A 6 -1.74 -0.21 -0.75
N LYS A 7 -2.12 0.44 -1.83
CA LYS A 7 -2.81 -0.19 -2.96
C LYS A 7 -1.82 -0.70 -3.99
N SER A 8 -1.99 -1.96 -4.40
CA SER A 8 -1.26 -2.57 -5.49
C SER A 8 -2.24 -3.20 -6.47
N GLU A 9 -1.95 -3.12 -7.77
CA GLU A 9 -2.71 -3.85 -8.78
C GLU A 9 -2.16 -5.28 -8.84
N PRO A 10 -3.00 -6.32 -8.64
CA PRO A 10 -2.50 -7.70 -8.59
C PRO A 10 -1.87 -8.17 -9.91
N SER A 11 -2.22 -7.54 -11.04
CA SER A 11 -1.56 -7.83 -12.32
C SER A 11 -0.10 -7.36 -12.35
N GLU A 12 0.28 -6.42 -11.51
CA GLU A 12 1.67 -5.92 -11.39
C GLU A 12 2.39 -6.59 -10.23
N CYS A 13 1.79 -6.57 -9.04
CA CYS A 13 2.35 -7.21 -7.85
C CYS A 13 1.21 -7.59 -6.91
N SER A 14 0.90 -8.87 -6.85
CA SER A 14 -0.11 -9.40 -5.93
C SER A 14 0.47 -9.62 -4.54
N GLY A 15 -0.41 -9.84 -3.55
CA GLY A 15 0.01 -10.25 -2.21
C GLY A 15 0.81 -11.56 -2.24
N ASP A 16 0.43 -12.47 -3.13
CA ASP A 16 1.17 -13.73 -3.32
C ASP A 16 2.55 -13.49 -3.92
N ASP A 17 2.68 -12.61 -4.91
CA ASP A 17 3.97 -12.24 -5.48
C ASP A 17 4.90 -11.67 -4.42
N ALA A 18 4.39 -10.79 -3.57
CA ALA A 18 5.16 -10.19 -2.50
C ALA A 18 5.55 -11.20 -1.43
N PHE A 19 4.63 -12.09 -1.07
CA PHE A 19 4.88 -13.15 -0.07
C PHE A 19 5.94 -14.13 -0.56
N ASP A 20 5.97 -14.43 -1.86
CA ASP A 20 6.92 -15.35 -2.49
C ASP A 20 8.25 -14.68 -2.86
N ALA A 21 8.36 -13.36 -2.74
CA ALA A 21 9.58 -12.63 -3.01
C ALA A 21 10.68 -12.93 -1.97
N PRO A 22 11.97 -12.73 -2.30
CA PRO A 22 13.04 -12.88 -1.33
C PRO A 22 12.77 -12.07 -0.07
N LYS A 23 12.87 -12.71 1.10
CA LYS A 23 12.56 -12.09 2.41
C LYS A 23 11.14 -11.52 2.49
N ARG A 24 10.23 -11.96 1.60
CA ARG A 24 8.85 -11.45 1.49
C ARG A 24 8.79 -9.95 1.32
N THR A 25 9.79 -9.37 0.66
CA THR A 25 9.97 -7.91 0.57
C THR A 25 9.98 -7.48 -0.89
N VAL A 26 9.21 -6.43 -1.20
CA VAL A 26 9.14 -5.85 -2.53
C VAL A 26 9.32 -4.35 -2.47
N PRO A 27 9.97 -3.74 -3.49
CA PRO A 27 10.00 -2.29 -3.60
C PRO A 27 8.63 -1.79 -4.08
N TRP A 28 8.10 -0.77 -3.43
CA TRP A 28 6.78 -0.23 -3.77
C TRP A 28 6.90 0.83 -4.85
N VAL A 29 7.16 0.39 -6.08
CA VAL A 29 7.39 1.29 -7.22
C VAL A 29 6.08 1.86 -7.76
N GLY A 30 6.16 2.91 -8.54
CA GLY A 30 5.05 3.41 -9.33
C GLY A 30 4.12 4.38 -8.60
N VAL A 31 4.47 4.85 -7.42
CA VAL A 31 3.68 5.88 -6.73
C VAL A 31 3.88 7.20 -7.48
N ARG A 32 2.80 7.73 -8.07
CA ARG A 32 2.83 8.93 -8.93
C ARG A 32 1.84 10.00 -8.47
N ASN A 33 1.62 10.07 -7.16
CA ASN A 33 0.83 11.11 -6.51
C ASN A 33 1.70 11.80 -5.47
N TYR A 34 1.77 13.12 -5.49
CA TYR A 34 2.65 13.86 -4.58
C TYR A 34 2.29 13.69 -3.11
N GLN A 35 1.01 13.59 -2.79
CA GLN A 35 0.59 13.37 -1.40
C GLN A 35 1.04 12.00 -0.89
N ALA A 36 0.87 10.95 -1.69
CA ALA A 36 1.34 9.61 -1.34
C ALA A 36 2.87 9.57 -1.22
N ARG A 37 3.58 10.23 -2.13
CA ARG A 37 5.04 10.37 -2.04
C ARG A 37 5.45 11.05 -0.75
N ASN A 38 4.75 12.12 -0.37
CA ASN A 38 5.07 12.86 0.85
C ASN A 38 4.83 12.03 2.10
N PHE A 39 3.84 11.13 2.11
CA PHE A 39 3.68 10.18 3.21
C PHE A 39 4.92 9.30 3.35
N MET A 40 5.44 8.77 2.25
CA MET A 40 6.65 7.93 2.28
C MET A 40 7.87 8.73 2.74
N ARG A 41 8.01 9.96 2.27
CA ARG A 41 9.17 10.80 2.57
C ARG A 41 9.16 11.30 4.02
N ASP A 42 8.00 11.76 4.51
CA ASP A 42 7.93 12.58 5.72
C ASP A 42 7.30 11.86 6.92
N ALA A 43 6.43 10.89 6.70
CA ALA A 43 5.62 10.29 7.76
C ALA A 43 5.88 8.80 8.00
N MET A 44 6.20 8.03 6.98
CA MET A 44 6.48 6.60 7.11
C MET A 44 7.82 6.35 7.81
N ARG A 45 7.83 5.32 8.65
CA ARG A 45 9.04 4.85 9.33
C ARG A 45 9.12 3.35 9.22
N VAL A 46 10.34 2.82 9.21
CA VAL A 46 10.58 1.37 9.26
C VAL A 46 9.83 0.78 10.45
N GLY A 47 9.08 -0.29 10.20
CA GLY A 47 8.27 -0.95 11.22
C GLY A 47 6.82 -0.50 11.27
N ASP A 48 6.45 0.57 10.54
CA ASP A 48 5.05 0.98 10.43
C ASP A 48 4.23 -0.14 9.80
N GLY A 49 3.01 -0.35 10.32
CA GLY A 49 2.11 -1.37 9.79
C GLY A 49 1.51 -0.99 8.44
N VAL A 50 1.33 -1.98 7.58
CA VAL A 50 0.76 -1.80 6.24
C VAL A 50 -0.35 -2.81 6.02
N LEU A 51 -1.51 -2.32 5.57
CA LEU A 51 -2.57 -3.15 5.01
C LEU A 51 -2.32 -3.26 3.50
N PHE A 52 -2.01 -4.46 3.03
CA PHE A 52 -1.75 -4.72 1.61
C PHE A 52 -3.10 -4.85 0.89
N TYR A 53 -3.40 -3.92 0.01
CA TYR A 53 -4.71 -3.78 -0.62
C TYR A 53 -4.60 -3.99 -2.12
N HIS A 54 -5.45 -4.87 -2.69
CA HIS A 54 -5.59 -5.03 -4.14
C HIS A 54 -6.59 -4.02 -4.69
N SER A 55 -6.17 -3.24 -5.69
CA SER A 55 -7.02 -2.28 -6.40
C SER A 55 -7.06 -2.60 -7.89
N SER A 56 -8.01 -1.99 -8.60
CA SER A 56 -8.14 -2.12 -10.07
C SER A 56 -8.27 -3.58 -10.51
N CYS A 57 -9.11 -4.35 -9.82
CA CYS A 57 -9.32 -5.77 -10.07
C CYS A 57 -10.78 -6.14 -9.78
N ALA A 58 -11.15 -7.42 -10.06
CA ALA A 58 -12.52 -7.89 -9.91
C ALA A 58 -13.01 -7.80 -8.46
N GLU A 59 -12.15 -8.10 -7.49
CA GLU A 59 -12.49 -8.08 -6.07
C GLU A 59 -11.48 -7.26 -5.26
N PRO A 60 -11.59 -5.91 -5.27
CA PRO A 60 -10.72 -5.08 -4.46
C PRO A 60 -10.87 -5.39 -2.97
N GLY A 61 -9.79 -5.37 -2.23
CA GLY A 61 -9.81 -5.61 -0.81
C GLY A 61 -8.43 -5.78 -0.19
N ILE A 62 -8.42 -5.96 1.13
CA ILE A 62 -7.20 -6.21 1.90
C ILE A 62 -6.87 -7.69 1.82
N VAL A 63 -5.65 -8.02 1.41
CA VAL A 63 -5.21 -9.40 1.19
C VAL A 63 -4.02 -9.82 2.05
N GLY A 64 -3.44 -8.88 2.81
CA GLY A 64 -2.30 -9.19 3.65
C GLY A 64 -1.99 -8.10 4.65
N LEU A 65 -1.17 -8.48 5.63
CA LEU A 65 -0.59 -7.59 6.62
C LEU A 65 0.90 -7.50 6.35
N ALA A 66 1.45 -6.29 6.35
CA ALA A 66 2.83 -6.04 5.99
C ALA A 66 3.42 -4.93 6.88
N GLU A 67 4.70 -4.65 6.67
CA GLU A 67 5.42 -3.59 7.37
C GLU A 67 6.27 -2.80 6.38
N VAL A 68 6.49 -1.53 6.67
CA VAL A 68 7.50 -0.72 6.00
C VAL A 68 8.87 -1.27 6.38
N ALA A 69 9.66 -1.67 5.39
CA ALA A 69 10.92 -2.37 5.60
C ALA A 69 12.17 -1.54 5.29
N SER A 70 12.01 -0.33 4.76
CA SER A 70 13.14 0.56 4.45
C SER A 70 12.78 2.02 4.65
N ALA A 71 13.80 2.86 4.78
CA ALA A 71 13.65 4.29 4.59
C ALA A 71 13.32 4.59 3.12
N PRO A 72 12.71 5.75 2.81
CA PRO A 72 12.41 6.08 1.41
C PRO A 72 13.69 6.25 0.59
N TYR A 73 13.65 5.79 -0.67
CA TYR A 73 14.74 5.95 -1.62
C TYR A 73 14.18 6.15 -3.03
N LEU A 74 15.06 6.46 -3.99
CA LEU A 74 14.64 6.82 -5.34
C LEU A 74 13.98 5.64 -6.05
N ASP A 75 12.82 5.88 -6.64
CA ASP A 75 12.15 4.93 -7.52
C ASP A 75 12.85 4.93 -8.87
N PRO A 76 13.56 3.84 -9.24
CA PRO A 76 14.32 3.82 -10.51
C PRO A 76 13.42 3.79 -11.74
N THR A 77 12.15 3.39 -11.61
CA THR A 77 11.23 3.32 -12.76
C THR A 77 10.93 4.69 -13.34
N GLN A 78 11.11 5.76 -12.57
CA GLN A 78 10.89 7.13 -13.07
C GLN A 78 11.88 7.52 -14.17
N PHE A 79 13.04 6.87 -14.23
CA PHE A 79 14.10 7.14 -15.23
C PHE A 79 14.13 6.12 -16.36
N ASP A 80 13.34 5.07 -16.31
CA ASP A 80 13.32 3.98 -17.28
C ASP A 80 12.24 4.25 -18.33
N ALA A 81 12.66 4.63 -19.55
CA ALA A 81 11.76 4.95 -20.65
C ALA A 81 10.86 3.77 -21.06
N LYS A 82 11.22 2.55 -20.71
CA LYS A 82 10.44 1.35 -20.99
C LYS A 82 9.40 1.04 -19.90
N SER A 83 9.49 1.69 -18.75
CA SER A 83 8.56 1.48 -17.65
C SER A 83 7.27 2.26 -17.88
N PRO A 84 6.08 1.69 -17.51
CA PRO A 84 4.83 2.46 -17.51
C PRO A 84 4.85 3.61 -16.50
N TYR A 85 5.82 3.61 -15.57
CA TYR A 85 5.99 4.65 -14.56
C TYR A 85 7.05 5.69 -14.90
N PHE A 86 7.55 5.68 -16.14
CA PHE A 86 8.52 6.67 -16.60
C PHE A 86 7.95 8.08 -16.48
N ASP A 87 8.76 9.01 -15.95
CA ASP A 87 8.43 10.43 -15.88
C ASP A 87 9.55 11.25 -16.52
N ALA A 88 9.30 11.76 -17.72
CA ALA A 88 10.28 12.55 -18.49
C ALA A 88 10.69 13.84 -17.77
N LYS A 89 9.86 14.33 -16.83
CA LYS A 89 10.12 15.55 -16.07
C LYS A 89 10.98 15.29 -14.83
N SER A 90 11.12 14.03 -14.41
CA SER A 90 11.97 13.66 -13.30
C SER A 90 13.39 13.43 -13.80
N LYS A 91 14.37 13.99 -13.10
CA LYS A 91 15.80 13.90 -13.49
C LYS A 91 16.61 13.36 -12.33
N PRO A 92 17.74 12.66 -12.61
CA PRO A 92 18.57 12.11 -11.54
C PRO A 92 19.07 13.15 -10.53
N ASP A 93 19.24 14.40 -10.93
CA ASP A 93 19.65 15.51 -10.06
C ASP A 93 18.47 16.22 -9.39
N GLU A 94 17.25 16.02 -9.91
CA GLU A 94 16.00 16.55 -9.31
C GLU A 94 14.92 15.47 -9.36
N PRO A 95 15.10 14.37 -8.62
CA PRO A 95 14.13 13.26 -8.65
C PRO A 95 12.83 13.66 -7.94
N ARG A 96 11.70 13.21 -8.50
CA ARG A 96 10.38 13.50 -7.96
C ARG A 96 9.81 12.35 -7.13
N TRP A 97 10.16 11.11 -7.48
CA TRP A 97 9.45 9.93 -7.00
C TRP A 97 10.34 9.05 -6.15
N LEU A 98 9.76 8.62 -5.05
CA LEU A 98 10.41 7.78 -4.05
C LEU A 98 9.64 6.48 -3.91
N LEU A 99 10.27 5.50 -3.26
CA LEU A 99 9.61 4.28 -2.84
C LEU A 99 10.11 3.87 -1.46
N VAL A 100 9.37 2.98 -0.83
CA VAL A 100 9.82 2.25 0.35
C VAL A 100 9.71 0.75 0.03
N ASP A 101 10.53 -0.07 0.69
CA ASP A 101 10.33 -1.51 0.66
C ASP A 101 9.23 -1.90 1.64
N VAL A 102 8.43 -2.88 1.26
CA VAL A 102 7.33 -3.41 2.07
C VAL A 102 7.53 -4.90 2.23
N GLN A 103 7.53 -5.37 3.47
CA GLN A 103 7.68 -6.78 3.82
C GLN A 103 6.34 -7.36 4.25
N VAL A 104 5.91 -8.43 3.61
CA VAL A 104 4.67 -9.13 4.00
C VAL A 104 4.93 -9.91 5.28
N VAL A 105 4.08 -9.67 6.27
CA VAL A 105 4.13 -10.37 7.56
C VAL A 105 3.20 -11.57 7.54
N ARG A 106 1.99 -11.41 7.00
CA ARG A 106 0.96 -12.45 6.99
C ARG A 106 0.05 -12.28 5.79
N LYS A 107 -0.21 -13.36 5.05
CA LYS A 107 -1.29 -13.38 4.06
C LYS A 107 -2.62 -13.57 4.78
N THR A 108 -3.65 -12.90 4.29
CA THR A 108 -5.02 -13.03 4.82
C THR A 108 -5.96 -13.46 3.70
N ARG A 109 -7.20 -13.82 4.09
CA ARG A 109 -8.26 -13.90 3.10
C ARG A 109 -8.46 -12.50 2.49
N ASN A 110 -9.15 -12.42 1.37
CA ASN A 110 -9.53 -11.12 0.83
C ASN A 110 -10.67 -10.52 1.68
N LEU A 111 -10.35 -9.50 2.46
CA LEU A 111 -11.34 -8.67 3.14
C LEU A 111 -11.81 -7.62 2.13
N THR A 112 -12.92 -7.89 1.46
CA THR A 112 -13.34 -7.15 0.29
C THR A 112 -13.82 -5.74 0.58
N LEU A 113 -13.77 -4.88 -0.43
CA LEU A 113 -14.27 -3.50 -0.31
C LEU A 113 -15.74 -3.45 0.12
N PRO A 114 -16.66 -4.28 -0.43
CA PRO A 114 -18.05 -4.33 0.09
C PRO A 114 -18.13 -4.70 1.58
N GLU A 115 -17.32 -5.65 2.04
CA GLU A 115 -17.26 -6.01 3.46
C GLU A 115 -16.81 -4.82 4.32
N LEU A 116 -15.79 -4.09 3.87
CA LEU A 116 -15.31 -2.90 4.57
C LEU A 116 -16.39 -1.83 4.65
N ARG A 117 -17.13 -1.60 3.57
CA ARG A 117 -18.21 -0.62 3.53
C ARG A 117 -19.41 -1.01 4.39
N ALA A 118 -19.66 -2.30 4.56
CA ALA A 118 -20.76 -2.80 5.35
C ALA A 118 -20.50 -2.73 6.87
N ASP A 119 -19.25 -2.49 7.28
CA ASP A 119 -18.87 -2.46 8.70
C ASP A 119 -18.96 -1.03 9.23
N ALA A 120 -19.93 -0.78 10.11
CA ALA A 120 -20.16 0.53 10.70
C ALA A 120 -18.95 1.05 11.48
N ALA A 121 -18.14 0.16 12.05
CA ALA A 121 -16.93 0.54 12.79
C ALA A 121 -15.83 1.08 11.89
N LEU A 122 -15.95 0.87 10.56
CA LEU A 122 -14.97 1.30 9.55
C LEU A 122 -15.47 2.44 8.67
N GLU A 123 -16.62 3.05 9.00
CA GLU A 123 -17.24 4.06 8.12
C GLU A 123 -16.32 5.25 7.82
N ASP A 124 -15.40 5.59 8.73
CA ASP A 124 -14.44 6.69 8.58
C ASP A 124 -13.10 6.27 7.96
N LEU A 125 -12.97 5.00 7.57
CA LEU A 125 -11.73 4.52 6.93
C LEU A 125 -11.49 5.29 5.62
N VAL A 126 -10.30 5.86 5.49
CA VAL A 126 -10.00 6.81 4.40
C VAL A 126 -10.21 6.20 3.02
N VAL A 127 -9.85 4.92 2.82
CA VAL A 127 -10.00 4.25 1.52
C VAL A 127 -11.47 4.21 1.05
N LEU A 128 -12.43 4.29 1.98
CA LEU A 128 -13.86 4.24 1.67
C LEU A 128 -14.44 5.59 1.26
N ARG A 129 -13.69 6.68 1.41
CA ARG A 129 -14.17 8.01 1.05
C ARG A 129 -14.42 8.10 -0.43
N LYS A 130 -15.58 8.65 -0.80
CA LYS A 130 -15.98 8.84 -2.20
C LYS A 130 -14.95 9.73 -2.91
N GLY A 131 -14.51 9.30 -4.10
CA GLY A 131 -13.55 10.06 -4.89
C GLY A 131 -12.10 9.95 -4.42
N ASN A 132 -11.81 9.16 -3.39
CA ASN A 132 -10.43 8.93 -2.96
C ASN A 132 -9.68 8.11 -3.98
N ARG A 133 -8.60 8.69 -4.54
CA ARG A 133 -7.75 8.03 -5.54
C ARG A 133 -6.32 7.85 -5.07
N LEU A 134 -6.05 8.09 -3.79
CA LEU A 134 -4.72 7.93 -3.24
C LEU A 134 -4.34 6.45 -3.17
N SER A 135 -3.14 6.12 -3.62
CA SER A 135 -2.59 4.76 -3.53
C SER A 135 -2.06 4.42 -2.14
N ILE A 136 -1.83 5.42 -1.32
CA ILE A 136 -1.41 5.28 0.07
C ILE A 136 -2.31 6.13 0.92
N THR A 137 -2.95 5.53 1.93
CA THR A 137 -3.82 6.26 2.85
C THR A 137 -3.47 5.92 4.29
N PRO A 138 -3.56 6.88 5.21
CA PRO A 138 -3.36 6.60 6.63
C PRO A 138 -4.51 5.76 7.18
N VAL A 139 -4.21 4.95 8.19
CA VAL A 139 -5.19 4.11 8.89
C VAL A 139 -5.14 4.43 10.37
N GLU A 140 -6.30 4.75 10.94
CA GLU A 140 -6.40 5.01 12.38
C GLU A 140 -6.18 3.72 13.19
N PRO A 141 -5.56 3.79 14.38
CA PRO A 141 -5.33 2.59 15.20
C PRO A 141 -6.60 1.80 15.49
N GLN A 142 -7.73 2.47 15.73
CA GLN A 142 -9.01 1.78 15.97
C GLN A 142 -9.50 1.03 14.73
N HIS A 143 -9.28 1.56 13.54
CA HIS A 143 -9.62 0.89 12.29
C HIS A 143 -8.77 -0.36 12.09
N LEU A 144 -7.46 -0.28 12.36
CA LEU A 144 -6.58 -1.44 12.29
C LEU A 144 -7.04 -2.53 13.26
N ARG A 145 -7.33 -2.19 14.50
CA ARG A 145 -7.81 -3.15 15.50
C ARG A 145 -9.10 -3.85 15.05
N ARG A 146 -10.03 -3.10 14.47
CA ARG A 146 -11.27 -3.67 13.94
C ARG A 146 -11.00 -4.63 12.79
N ILE A 147 -10.14 -4.24 11.85
CA ILE A 147 -9.78 -5.06 10.70
C ILE A 147 -9.14 -6.37 11.16
N LEU A 148 -8.19 -6.31 12.09
CA LEU A 148 -7.56 -7.50 12.65
C LEU A 148 -8.58 -8.42 13.33
N LYS A 149 -9.51 -7.86 14.07
CA LYS A 149 -10.57 -8.63 14.72
C LYS A 149 -11.46 -9.34 13.71
N VAL A 150 -11.83 -8.67 12.63
CA VAL A 150 -12.67 -9.25 11.57
C VAL A 150 -11.91 -10.38 10.85
N LEU A 151 -10.63 -10.18 10.55
CA LEU A 151 -9.81 -11.19 9.91
C LEU A 151 -9.63 -12.43 10.80
N ASP A 152 -9.39 -12.23 12.09
CA ASP A 152 -9.20 -13.33 13.03
C ASP A 152 -10.51 -14.12 13.26
N ALA A 153 -11.66 -13.44 13.25
CA ALA A 153 -12.97 -14.09 13.43
C ALA A 153 -13.39 -14.86 12.17
N GLY A 154 -12.98 -14.40 10.98
CA GLY A 154 -13.35 -15.03 9.71
C GLY A 154 -12.39 -16.11 9.25
N GLY A 155 -11.31 -16.28 9.98
CA GLY A 155 -10.26 -17.12 9.56
C GLY A 155 -9.99 -18.37 10.13
#